data_7a4eab0c7a17cd2f6f580a3b0aa9eb8e
#
_entry.id   7a4eab0c7a17cd2f6f580a3b0aa9eb8e
#
_cell.length_a   1.000
_cell.length_b   1.000
_cell.length_c   1.000
_cell.angle_alpha   90.00
_cell.angle_beta   90.00
_cell.angle_gamma   90.00
#
_symmetry.space_group_name_H-M   'P 1'
#
loop_
_entity.id
_entity.type
_entity.pdbx_description
1 polymer ?
#
loop_
_entity_poly.entity_id
_entity_poly.type
_entity_poly.pdbx_seq_one_letter_code
_entity_poly.pdbx_strand_id
1 'polypeptide(L)'
;LMRLMTSEKGEETPMEKYIKYKENIDLWYKEMDEYGLTKEEQKVLEPYFKSSYGVPPSQEQMMKMLMDENICHFTLAEANTARKIVGKKQMSKIPELREKVYGQFDDVKVANYFWENAIAPQLGYAFSLNHSLPYSFVGMQSIYFVINFNPIYWNTACLIVNSGATDEE
;
A
#
# COMPACT_ATOMS: atom_id res chain seq x y z
N LEU A 1 2.42 7.88 3.25
CA LEU A 1 2.39 6.43 3.40
C LEU A 1 3.31 5.77 2.37
N MET A 2 3.02 5.91 1.11
CA MET A 2 3.78 5.31 0.00
C MET A 2 5.28 5.66 0.01
N ARG A 3 5.66 6.79 0.62
CA ARG A 3 7.07 7.19 0.77
C ARG A 3 7.88 6.24 1.66
N LEU A 4 7.23 5.45 2.50
CA LEU A 4 7.85 4.48 3.40
C LEU A 4 7.92 3.07 2.80
N MET A 5 7.27 2.85 1.66
CA MET A 5 7.36 1.60 0.91
C MET A 5 8.71 1.52 0.21
N THR A 6 9.15 0.31 -0.09
CA THR A 6 10.46 0.09 -0.74
C THR A 6 10.33 -0.14 -2.24
N SER A 7 11.39 0.21 -2.97
CA SER A 7 11.69 -0.24 -4.32
C SER A 7 13.13 -0.72 -4.37
N GLU A 8 13.51 -1.43 -5.42
CA GLU A 8 14.91 -1.75 -5.67
C GLU A 8 15.69 -0.49 -6.04
N LYS A 9 17.01 -0.52 -5.81
CA LYS A 9 17.85 0.66 -6.05
C LYS A 9 17.91 0.98 -7.55
N GLY A 10 17.39 2.14 -7.91
CA GLY A 10 17.35 2.62 -9.30
C GLY A 10 16.01 2.43 -10.00
N GLU A 11 15.03 1.83 -9.33
CA GLU A 11 13.64 1.73 -9.82
C GLU A 11 12.78 2.89 -9.32
N GLU A 12 11.67 3.13 -10.04
CA GLU A 12 10.65 4.09 -9.58
C GLU A 12 10.09 3.66 -8.22
N THR A 13 10.03 4.60 -7.30
CA THR A 13 9.43 4.36 -5.99
C THR A 13 7.90 4.20 -6.11
N PRO A 14 7.26 3.49 -5.18
CA PRO A 14 5.79 3.37 -5.16
C PRO A 14 5.07 4.73 -5.15
N MET A 15 5.67 5.76 -4.56
CA MET A 15 5.11 7.11 -4.57
C MET A 15 5.20 7.76 -5.96
N GLU A 16 6.31 7.60 -6.67
CA GLU A 16 6.48 8.11 -8.04
C GLU A 16 5.53 7.41 -9.00
N LYS A 17 5.41 6.08 -8.91
CA LYS A 17 4.41 5.29 -9.65
C LYS A 17 2.99 5.79 -9.39
N TYR A 18 2.62 6.02 -8.14
CA TYR A 18 1.30 6.52 -7.77
C TYR A 18 0.99 7.88 -8.41
N ILE A 19 1.91 8.83 -8.37
CA ILE A 19 1.74 10.16 -8.97
C ILE A 19 1.58 10.01 -10.48
N LYS A 20 2.48 9.29 -11.13
CA LYS A 20 2.50 9.02 -12.56
C LYS A 20 1.20 8.38 -13.06
N TYR A 21 0.71 7.36 -12.38
CA TYR A 21 -0.51 6.65 -12.79
C TYR A 21 -1.80 7.39 -12.41
N LYS A 22 -1.75 8.26 -11.38
CA LYS A 22 -2.84 9.17 -11.06
C LYS A 22 -3.04 10.22 -12.15
N GLU A 23 -1.97 10.70 -12.77
CA GLU A 23 -2.02 11.63 -13.90
C GLU A 23 -2.49 10.93 -15.19
N ASN A 24 -2.01 9.71 -15.43
CA ASN A 24 -2.40 8.90 -16.58
C ASN A 24 -2.45 7.41 -16.23
N ILE A 25 -3.65 6.87 -16.02
CA ILE A 25 -3.87 5.48 -15.63
C ILE A 25 -3.46 4.48 -16.74
N ASP A 26 -3.41 4.88 -18.00
CA ASP A 26 -3.00 4.01 -19.11
C ASP A 26 -1.54 3.57 -18.97
N LEU A 27 -0.72 4.35 -18.26
CA LEU A 27 0.68 3.99 -17.98
C LEU A 27 0.77 2.79 -17.03
N TRP A 28 -0.19 2.62 -16.13
CA TRP A 28 -0.28 1.42 -15.30
C TRP A 28 -0.67 0.19 -16.12
N TYR A 29 -1.64 0.31 -17.03
CA TYR A 29 -1.98 -0.79 -17.94
C TYR A 29 -0.80 -1.17 -18.85
N LYS A 30 -0.04 -0.17 -19.31
CA LYS A 30 1.18 -0.40 -20.07
C LYS A 30 2.25 -1.15 -19.26
N GLU A 31 2.43 -0.84 -17.98
CA GLU A 31 3.33 -1.59 -17.11
C GLU A 31 2.92 -3.07 -17.03
N MET A 32 1.63 -3.36 -16.86
CA MET A 32 1.15 -4.75 -16.87
C MET A 32 1.38 -5.44 -18.21
N ASP A 33 1.22 -4.72 -19.33
CA ASP A 33 1.54 -5.26 -20.67
C ASP A 33 3.05 -5.54 -20.82
N GLU A 34 3.92 -4.71 -20.24
CA GLU A 34 5.39 -4.90 -20.23
C GLU A 34 5.81 -6.12 -19.40
N TYR A 35 5.09 -6.44 -18.32
CA TYR A 35 5.25 -7.70 -17.60
C TYR A 35 4.73 -8.90 -18.39
N GLY A 36 3.95 -8.68 -19.44
CA GLY A 36 3.39 -9.68 -20.30
C GLY A 36 2.08 -10.29 -19.78
N LEU A 37 1.33 -9.55 -18.95
CA LEU A 37 0.01 -9.96 -18.49
C LEU A 37 -1.02 -9.86 -19.61
N THR A 38 -1.86 -10.88 -19.74
CA THR A 38 -3.02 -10.87 -20.64
C THR A 38 -4.10 -9.89 -20.13
N LYS A 39 -5.03 -9.50 -20.99
CA LYS A 39 -6.13 -8.60 -20.58
C LYS A 39 -7.09 -9.25 -19.58
N GLU A 40 -7.20 -10.57 -19.58
CA GLU A 40 -7.96 -11.34 -18.59
C GLU A 40 -7.29 -11.25 -17.21
N GLU A 41 -5.98 -11.46 -17.13
CA GLU A 41 -5.21 -11.35 -15.88
C GLU A 41 -5.20 -9.93 -15.33
N GLN A 42 -5.10 -8.92 -16.19
CA GLN A 42 -5.22 -7.52 -15.79
C GLN A 42 -6.57 -7.22 -15.13
N LYS A 43 -7.67 -7.75 -15.69
CA LYS A 43 -9.02 -7.59 -15.13
C LYS A 43 -9.17 -8.21 -13.74
N VAL A 44 -8.48 -9.30 -13.44
CA VAL A 44 -8.48 -9.91 -12.11
C VAL A 44 -7.82 -8.99 -11.07
N LEU A 45 -6.75 -8.31 -11.45
CA LEU A 45 -6.02 -7.40 -10.57
C LEU A 45 -6.66 -6.00 -10.44
N GLU A 46 -7.39 -5.57 -11.46
CA GLU A 46 -7.95 -4.22 -11.56
C GLU A 46 -8.78 -3.78 -10.33
N PRO A 47 -9.68 -4.59 -9.74
CA PRO A 47 -10.48 -4.18 -8.57
C PRO A 47 -9.64 -3.78 -7.36
N TYR A 48 -8.44 -4.33 -7.24
CA TYR A 48 -7.55 -4.12 -6.10
C TYR A 48 -6.55 -2.99 -6.31
N PHE A 49 -6.08 -2.81 -7.53
CA PHE A 49 -5.03 -1.85 -7.85
C PHE A 49 -5.56 -0.50 -8.34
N LYS A 50 -6.66 -0.50 -9.12
CA LYS A 50 -7.14 0.71 -9.80
C LYS A 50 -7.54 1.83 -8.84
N SER A 51 -8.16 1.50 -7.70
CA SER A 51 -8.58 2.48 -6.70
C SER A 51 -7.41 3.22 -6.03
N SER A 52 -6.22 2.67 -6.10
CA SER A 52 -4.98 3.25 -5.59
C SER A 52 -3.94 3.47 -6.71
N TYR A 53 -4.41 3.66 -7.94
CA TYR A 53 -3.59 3.97 -9.11
C TYR A 53 -2.38 3.04 -9.25
N GLY A 54 -2.63 1.72 -9.26
CA GLY A 54 -1.59 0.70 -9.45
C GLY A 54 -0.68 0.44 -8.23
N VAL A 55 -0.88 1.12 -7.11
CA VAL A 55 -0.04 0.98 -5.92
C VAL A 55 -0.89 0.65 -4.68
N PRO A 56 -1.05 -0.62 -4.29
CA PRO A 56 -1.81 -1.00 -3.10
C PRO A 56 -1.03 -0.66 -1.81
N PRO A 57 -1.42 0.40 -1.06
CA PRO A 57 -0.61 0.91 0.03
C PRO A 57 -0.90 0.24 1.38
N SER A 58 -1.91 -0.62 1.50
CA SER A 58 -2.36 -1.12 2.79
C SER A 58 -2.26 -2.62 2.95
N GLN A 59 -2.05 -3.06 4.20
CA GLN A 59 -2.06 -4.47 4.59
C GLN A 59 -3.40 -5.14 4.24
N GLU A 60 -4.49 -4.41 4.37
CA GLU A 60 -5.84 -4.91 4.12
C GLU A 60 -6.08 -5.17 2.62
N GLN A 61 -5.53 -4.33 1.74
CA GLN A 61 -5.56 -4.59 0.30
C GLN A 61 -4.74 -5.85 -0.05
N MET A 62 -3.53 -5.97 0.51
CA MET A 62 -2.71 -7.18 0.33
C MET A 62 -3.45 -8.43 0.82
N MET A 63 -4.06 -8.39 2.00
CA MET A 63 -4.81 -9.54 2.52
C MET A 63 -6.00 -9.91 1.62
N LYS A 64 -6.75 -8.91 1.13
CA LYS A 64 -7.87 -9.15 0.22
C LYS A 64 -7.41 -9.85 -1.06
N MET A 65 -6.32 -9.39 -1.66
CA MET A 65 -5.74 -10.03 -2.86
C MET A 65 -5.28 -11.46 -2.57
N LEU A 66 -4.61 -11.68 -1.44
CA LEU A 66 -4.16 -13.03 -1.06
C LEU A 66 -5.34 -14.01 -0.85
N MET A 67 -6.50 -13.50 -0.43
CA MET A 67 -7.69 -14.32 -0.16
C MET A 67 -8.61 -14.49 -1.39
N ASP A 68 -8.39 -13.73 -2.45
CA ASP A 68 -9.21 -13.81 -3.66
C ASP A 68 -9.02 -15.15 -4.37
N GLU A 69 -10.14 -15.76 -4.78
CA GLU A 69 -10.18 -17.07 -5.44
C GLU A 69 -9.50 -17.09 -6.82
N ASN A 70 -9.39 -15.93 -7.46
CA ASN A 70 -8.73 -15.78 -8.76
C ASN A 70 -7.26 -15.33 -8.65
N ILE A 71 -6.73 -15.16 -7.42
CA ILE A 71 -5.35 -14.70 -7.20
C ILE A 71 -4.57 -15.75 -6.39
N CYS A 72 -4.73 -15.81 -5.08
CA CYS A 72 -3.90 -16.69 -4.23
C CYS A 72 -4.69 -17.72 -3.43
N HIS A 73 -6.00 -17.67 -3.38
CA HIS A 73 -6.88 -18.62 -2.64
C HIS A 73 -6.52 -18.84 -1.16
N PHE A 74 -5.79 -17.92 -0.54
CA PHE A 74 -5.40 -18.09 0.86
C PHE A 74 -6.62 -18.03 1.78
N THR A 75 -6.61 -18.86 2.80
CA THR A 75 -7.53 -18.70 3.93
C THR A 75 -7.20 -17.42 4.70
N LEU A 76 -8.16 -16.92 5.49
CA LEU A 76 -7.94 -15.77 6.36
C LEU A 76 -6.74 -15.97 7.30
N ALA A 77 -6.52 -17.18 7.79
CA ALA A 77 -5.40 -17.52 8.66
C ALA A 77 -4.04 -17.40 7.95
N GLU A 78 -3.98 -17.86 6.70
CA GLU A 78 -2.78 -17.76 5.85
C GLU A 78 -2.49 -16.32 5.44
N ALA A 79 -3.50 -15.58 5.00
CA ALA A 79 -3.37 -14.17 4.67
C ALA A 79 -2.92 -13.33 5.88
N ASN A 80 -3.46 -13.62 7.09
CA ASN A 80 -3.01 -12.97 8.32
C ASN A 80 -1.57 -13.35 8.70
N THR A 81 -1.15 -14.58 8.41
CA THR A 81 0.23 -15.02 8.61
C THR A 81 1.17 -14.26 7.67
N ALA A 82 0.82 -14.16 6.38
CA ALA A 82 1.55 -13.36 5.40
C ALA A 82 1.68 -11.90 5.84
N ARG A 83 0.56 -11.29 6.27
CA ARG A 83 0.54 -9.93 6.82
C ARG A 83 1.50 -9.75 8.00
N LYS A 84 1.55 -10.73 8.92
CA LYS A 84 2.47 -10.69 10.07
C LYS A 84 3.94 -10.82 9.64
N ILE A 85 4.24 -11.67 8.65
CA ILE A 85 5.59 -11.83 8.10
C ILE A 85 6.07 -10.52 7.50
N VAL A 86 5.25 -9.91 6.64
CA VAL A 86 5.55 -8.64 5.97
C VAL A 86 5.64 -7.50 6.99
N GLY A 87 4.60 -7.29 7.79
CA GLY A 87 4.50 -6.17 8.72
C GLY A 87 5.52 -6.19 9.85
N LYS A 88 5.95 -7.38 10.29
CA LYS A 88 6.99 -7.56 11.31
C LYS A 88 8.39 -7.75 10.72
N LYS A 89 8.54 -7.63 9.40
CA LYS A 89 9.81 -7.80 8.67
C LYS A 89 10.54 -9.10 9.05
N GLN A 90 9.81 -10.22 9.08
CA GLN A 90 10.40 -11.53 9.39
C GLN A 90 11.18 -12.06 8.19
N MET A 91 12.34 -11.47 7.90
CA MET A 91 13.12 -11.69 6.68
C MET A 91 13.43 -13.17 6.41
N SER A 92 13.64 -13.97 7.46
CA SER A 92 13.88 -15.42 7.34
C SER A 92 12.70 -16.20 6.76
N LYS A 93 11.47 -15.67 6.86
CA LYS A 93 10.24 -16.31 6.37
C LYS A 93 9.78 -15.77 5.01
N ILE A 94 10.42 -14.72 4.50
CA ILE A 94 10.07 -14.13 3.20
C ILE A 94 10.24 -15.13 2.05
N PRO A 95 11.34 -15.91 1.95
CA PRO A 95 11.50 -16.88 0.87
C PRO A 95 10.37 -17.94 0.85
N GLU A 96 9.99 -18.47 2.01
CA GLU A 96 8.90 -19.43 2.14
C GLU A 96 7.54 -18.81 1.71
N LEU A 97 7.27 -17.57 2.16
CA LEU A 97 6.07 -16.85 1.76
C LEU A 97 6.04 -16.61 0.25
N ARG A 98 7.18 -16.21 -0.32
CA ARG A 98 7.30 -15.99 -1.76
C ARG A 98 7.01 -17.27 -2.55
N GLU A 99 7.63 -18.37 -2.18
CA GLU A 99 7.40 -19.66 -2.81
C GLU A 99 5.92 -20.06 -2.75
N LYS A 100 5.29 -19.88 -1.59
CA LYS A 100 3.87 -20.17 -1.40
C LYS A 100 2.98 -19.30 -2.28
N VAL A 101 3.27 -18.01 -2.42
CA VAL A 101 2.54 -17.09 -3.29
C VAL A 101 2.73 -17.47 -4.75
N TYR A 102 3.96 -17.71 -5.17
CA TYR A 102 4.27 -18.12 -6.55
C TYR A 102 3.59 -19.41 -6.95
N GLY A 103 3.46 -20.36 -6.03
CA GLY A 103 2.76 -21.63 -6.25
C GLY A 103 1.26 -21.50 -6.51
N GLN A 104 0.67 -20.32 -6.35
CA GLN A 104 -0.74 -20.07 -6.63
C GLN A 104 -1.00 -19.60 -8.07
N PHE A 105 0.03 -19.27 -8.82
CA PHE A 105 -0.10 -18.75 -10.18
C PHE A 105 0.40 -19.77 -11.20
N ASP A 106 -0.37 -19.98 -12.26
CA ASP A 106 0.05 -20.80 -13.41
C ASP A 106 1.09 -20.08 -14.27
N ASP A 107 0.99 -18.73 -14.38
CA ASP A 107 1.95 -17.90 -15.08
C ASP A 107 2.88 -17.17 -14.10
N VAL A 108 4.17 -17.45 -14.23
CA VAL A 108 5.23 -16.82 -13.44
C VAL A 108 5.31 -15.30 -13.64
N LYS A 109 4.85 -14.79 -14.79
CA LYS A 109 4.82 -13.34 -15.05
C LYS A 109 3.81 -12.63 -14.14
N VAL A 110 2.63 -13.24 -13.97
CA VAL A 110 1.61 -12.73 -13.05
C VAL A 110 2.12 -12.80 -11.61
N ALA A 111 2.75 -13.90 -11.23
CA ALA A 111 3.37 -14.06 -9.91
C ALA A 111 4.44 -13.00 -9.64
N ASN A 112 5.30 -12.72 -10.61
CA ASN A 112 6.32 -11.67 -10.53
C ASN A 112 5.65 -10.30 -10.35
N TYR A 113 4.71 -9.95 -11.23
CA TYR A 113 4.01 -8.67 -11.14
C TYR A 113 3.35 -8.50 -9.77
N PHE A 114 2.61 -9.51 -9.33
CA PHE A 114 1.89 -9.49 -8.06
C PHE A 114 2.86 -9.33 -6.89
N TRP A 115 3.95 -10.12 -6.86
CA TRP A 115 4.93 -10.01 -5.80
C TRP A 115 5.59 -8.64 -5.75
N GLU A 116 6.07 -8.14 -6.89
CA GLU A 116 6.85 -6.90 -6.98
C GLU A 116 6.01 -5.65 -6.75
N ASN A 117 4.71 -5.68 -7.08
CA ASN A 117 3.85 -4.50 -6.95
C ASN A 117 2.88 -4.56 -5.76
N ALA A 118 2.52 -5.75 -5.24
CA ALA A 118 1.59 -5.88 -4.13
C ALA A 118 2.26 -6.19 -2.78
N ILE A 119 3.31 -7.02 -2.77
CA ILE A 119 3.91 -7.54 -1.52
C ILE A 119 5.26 -6.89 -1.22
N ALA A 120 6.19 -6.95 -2.15
CA ALA A 120 7.56 -6.47 -1.93
C ALA A 120 7.64 -5.00 -1.47
N PRO A 121 6.87 -4.05 -2.02
CA PRO A 121 6.90 -2.67 -1.55
C PRO A 121 6.50 -2.52 -0.07
N GLN A 122 5.64 -3.40 0.43
CA GLN A 122 5.18 -3.39 1.82
C GLN A 122 6.22 -3.96 2.82
N LEU A 123 7.27 -4.64 2.34
CA LEU A 123 8.39 -5.07 3.18
C LEU A 123 9.16 -3.88 3.78
N GLY A 124 9.12 -2.72 3.13
CA GLY A 124 9.63 -1.48 3.70
C GLY A 124 8.73 -0.95 4.80
N TYR A 125 7.45 -0.83 4.50
CA TYR A 125 6.43 -0.39 5.44
C TYR A 125 5.04 -0.87 5.00
N ALA A 126 4.43 -1.71 5.81
CA ALA A 126 3.07 -2.21 5.59
C ALA A 126 2.08 -1.40 6.43
N PHE A 127 1.31 -0.54 5.79
CA PHE A 127 0.41 0.38 6.48
C PHE A 127 -0.98 -0.22 6.71
N SER A 128 -1.58 0.09 7.86
CA SER A 128 -2.92 -0.36 8.21
C SER A 128 -3.96 0.75 8.03
N LEU A 129 -5.10 0.43 7.42
CA LEU A 129 -6.19 1.37 7.16
C LEU A 129 -6.80 1.93 8.45
N ASN A 130 -6.82 1.16 9.54
CA ASN A 130 -7.34 1.62 10.83
C ASN A 130 -6.47 2.74 11.45
N HIS A 131 -5.23 2.91 11.01
CA HIS A 131 -4.41 4.07 11.33
C HIS A 131 -4.53 5.19 10.29
N SER A 132 -4.43 4.84 8.99
CA SER A 132 -4.40 5.86 7.94
C SER A 132 -5.71 6.64 7.83
N LEU A 133 -6.84 5.97 8.02
CA LEU A 133 -8.15 6.60 7.87
C LEU A 133 -8.41 7.67 8.94
N PRO A 134 -8.27 7.39 10.26
CA PRO A 134 -8.40 8.41 11.29
C PRO A 134 -7.42 9.57 11.11
N TYR A 135 -6.15 9.30 10.80
CA TYR A 135 -5.17 10.36 10.55
C TYR A 135 -5.53 11.23 9.34
N SER A 136 -6.13 10.65 8.30
CA SER A 136 -6.61 11.41 7.15
C SER A 136 -7.76 12.34 7.54
N PHE A 137 -8.69 11.89 8.38
CA PHE A 137 -9.77 12.74 8.92
C PHE A 137 -9.22 13.87 9.78
N VAL A 138 -8.29 13.60 10.66
CA VAL A 138 -7.62 14.64 11.46
C VAL A 138 -6.90 15.65 10.56
N GLY A 139 -6.21 15.16 9.52
CA GLY A 139 -5.57 16.03 8.54
C GLY A 139 -6.57 16.92 7.79
N MET A 140 -7.71 16.37 7.36
CA MET A 140 -8.79 17.15 6.73
C MET A 140 -9.38 18.20 7.68
N GLN A 141 -9.63 17.85 8.94
CA GLN A 141 -10.10 18.79 9.96
C GLN A 141 -9.08 19.90 10.18
N SER A 142 -7.81 19.56 10.25
CA SER A 142 -6.72 20.54 10.41
C SER A 142 -6.69 21.54 9.25
N ILE A 143 -6.77 21.06 8.03
CA ILE A 143 -6.83 21.91 6.83
C ILE A 143 -8.10 22.77 6.84
N TYR A 144 -9.24 22.21 7.21
CA TYR A 144 -10.50 22.95 7.33
C TYR A 144 -10.38 24.13 8.31
N PHE A 145 -9.76 23.90 9.48
CA PHE A 145 -9.54 24.97 10.46
C PHE A 145 -8.62 26.07 9.92
N VAL A 146 -7.53 25.68 9.24
CA VAL A 146 -6.57 26.66 8.67
C VAL A 146 -7.23 27.52 7.58
N ILE A 147 -8.11 26.94 6.76
CA ILE A 147 -8.73 27.68 5.64
C ILE A 147 -9.89 28.55 6.10
N ASN A 148 -10.71 28.08 7.05
CA ASN A 148 -11.99 28.71 7.39
C ASN A 148 -11.92 29.62 8.63
N PHE A 149 -10.85 29.55 9.43
CA PHE A 149 -10.67 30.36 10.63
C PHE A 149 -9.34 31.13 10.59
N ASN A 150 -9.16 32.09 11.50
CA ASN A 150 -7.90 32.81 11.59
C ASN A 150 -6.76 31.82 11.91
N PRO A 151 -5.72 31.70 11.06
CA PRO A 151 -4.62 30.78 11.24
C PRO A 151 -3.90 30.87 12.59
N ILE A 152 -4.02 31.99 13.27
CA ILE A 152 -3.40 32.18 14.57
C ILE A 152 -3.89 31.15 15.60
N TYR A 153 -5.16 30.78 15.57
CA TYR A 153 -5.72 29.80 16.53
C TYR A 153 -5.10 28.42 16.32
N TRP A 154 -5.00 27.98 15.06
CA TRP A 154 -4.38 26.70 14.73
C TRP A 154 -2.89 26.70 15.05
N ASN A 155 -2.17 27.74 14.65
CA ASN A 155 -0.73 27.87 14.92
C ASN A 155 -0.44 27.89 16.41
N THR A 156 -1.25 28.60 17.20
CA THR A 156 -1.12 28.64 18.66
C THR A 156 -1.34 27.25 19.27
N ALA A 157 -2.38 26.54 18.86
CA ALA A 157 -2.64 25.18 19.33
C ALA A 157 -1.47 24.23 19.00
N CYS A 158 -0.93 24.30 17.77
CA CYS A 158 0.25 23.51 17.37
C CYS A 158 1.49 23.86 18.23
N LEU A 159 1.70 25.12 18.53
CA LEU A 159 2.82 25.57 19.38
C LEU A 159 2.67 25.05 20.82
N ILE A 160 1.48 25.12 21.41
CA ILE A 160 1.19 24.60 22.74
C ILE A 160 1.50 23.10 22.82
N VAL A 161 0.95 22.31 21.88
CA VAL A 161 1.17 20.85 21.85
C VAL A 161 2.65 20.49 21.65
N ASN A 162 3.35 21.20 20.74
CA ASN A 162 4.76 20.90 20.45
C ASN A 162 5.71 21.46 21.53
N SER A 163 5.29 22.37 22.37
CA SER A 163 6.10 22.89 23.48
C SER A 163 6.22 21.91 24.66
N GLY A 164 5.47 20.82 24.62
CA GLY A 164 5.40 19.86 25.73
C GLY A 164 4.58 20.38 26.93
N ALA A 165 3.89 21.51 26.78
CA ALA A 165 2.92 21.98 27.73
C ALA A 165 1.62 21.17 27.62
N THR A 166 1.71 19.89 27.87
CA THR A 166 0.57 19.02 28.17
C THR A 166 0.46 18.96 29.68
N ASP A 167 -0.72 19.27 30.15
CA ASP A 167 -1.12 19.31 31.54
C ASP A 167 -0.43 18.26 32.40
N GLU A 168 0.56 18.70 33.20
CA GLU A 168 0.90 18.05 34.45
C GLU A 168 -0.11 18.62 35.47
N GLU A 169 -1.23 17.93 35.62
CA GLU A 169 -2.00 17.94 36.85
C GLU A 169 -1.77 16.64 37.61
#